data_15b5c823aa32a5f8c9a48c5c0bf6ecf8
#
_entry.id   15b5c823aa32a5f8c9a48c5c0bf6ecf8
#
_cell.length_a   1.000
_cell.length_b   1.000
_cell.length_c   1.000
_cell.angle_alpha   90.00
_cell.angle_beta   90.00
_cell.angle_gamma   90.00
#
_symmetry.space_group_name_H-M   'P 1'
#
loop_
_entity.id
_entity.type
_entity.pdbx_description
1 polymer ?
#
loop_
_entity_poly.entity_id
_entity_poly.type
_entity_poly.pdbx_seq_one_letter_code
_entity_poly.pdbx_strand_id
1 'polypeptide(L)' 'MVKFTFFVHCKGWKDGGYENTHYAETNQDAERIVANWNAEGRLPVTLLSITPISNAEFARDYIY' A
#
# COMPACT_ATOMS: atom_id res chain seq x y z
N MET A 1 3.11 -13.34 4.48
CA MET A 1 3.48 -11.95 4.12
C MET A 1 2.86 -11.58 2.79
N VAL A 2 2.37 -10.38 2.67
CA VAL A 2 1.82 -9.86 1.42
C VAL A 2 2.44 -8.51 1.10
N LYS A 3 2.49 -8.21 -0.19
CA LYS A 3 2.88 -6.90 -0.72
C LYS A 3 1.62 -6.26 -1.29
N PHE A 4 1.32 -5.03 -0.92
CA PHE A 4 0.14 -4.36 -1.45
C PHE A 4 0.53 -3.04 -2.09
N THR A 5 -0.09 -2.78 -3.24
CA THR A 5 0.12 -1.56 -4.02
C THR A 5 -1.11 -0.69 -3.90
N PHE A 6 -0.90 0.60 -3.71
CA PHE A 6 -1.98 1.55 -3.52
C PHE A 6 -1.68 2.85 -4.25
N PHE A 7 -2.74 3.60 -4.55
CA PHE A 7 -2.65 4.89 -5.20
C PHE A 7 -3.05 5.97 -4.21
N VAL A 8 -2.17 6.97 -4.03
CA VAL A 8 -2.44 8.12 -3.17
C VAL A 8 -2.93 9.26 -4.06
N HIS A 9 -4.17 9.72 -3.81
CA HIS A 9 -4.79 10.77 -4.61
C HIS A 9 -4.33 12.14 -4.10
N CYS A 10 -3.67 12.90 -4.98
CA CYS A 10 -3.13 14.21 -4.64
C CYS A 10 -3.78 15.26 -5.52
N LYS A 11 -4.63 16.10 -4.93
CA LYS A 11 -5.33 17.16 -5.63
C LYS A 11 -4.33 18.15 -6.22
N GLY A 12 -4.51 18.47 -7.50
CA GLY A 12 -3.65 19.42 -8.19
C GLY A 12 -2.42 18.81 -8.84
N TRP A 13 -2.14 17.52 -8.61
CA TRP A 13 -1.05 16.83 -9.30
C TRP A 13 -1.49 16.47 -10.72
N LYS A 14 -0.55 16.61 -11.67
CA LYS A 14 -0.82 16.34 -13.08
C LYS A 14 -1.40 14.95 -13.31
N ASP A 15 -0.86 13.94 -12.62
CA ASP A 15 -1.29 12.56 -12.76
C ASP A 15 -2.34 12.14 -11.71
N GLY A 16 -2.82 13.08 -10.92
CA GLY A 16 -3.83 12.82 -9.90
C GLY A 16 -3.28 12.24 -8.61
N GLY A 17 -2.00 11.93 -8.53
CA GLY A 17 -1.38 11.34 -7.36
C GLY A 17 -0.21 10.45 -7.71
N TYR A 18 0.08 9.50 -6.84
CA TYR A 18 1.20 8.58 -7.05
C TYR A 18 0.88 7.18 -6.52
N GLU A 19 1.56 6.19 -7.07
CA GLU A 19 1.45 4.80 -6.69
C GLU A 19 2.61 4.43 -5.76
N ASN A 20 2.34 3.61 -4.76
CA ASN A 20 3.39 3.13 -3.86
C ASN A 20 3.08 1.70 -3.40
N THR A 21 4.05 1.05 -2.79
CA THR A 21 3.94 -0.34 -2.36
C THR A 21 4.43 -0.49 -0.93
N HIS A 22 3.66 -1.22 -0.12
CA HIS A 22 4.02 -1.56 1.26
C HIS A 22 3.79 -3.03 1.52
N TYR A 23 4.14 -3.46 2.72
CA TYR A 23 4.07 -4.86 3.14
C TYR A 23 3.17 -5.01 4.36
N ALA A 24 2.49 -6.14 4.44
CA ALA A 24 1.65 -6.51 5.58
C ALA A 24 1.74 -8.01 5.82
N GLU A 25 1.27 -8.47 6.98
CA GLU A 25 1.30 -9.88 7.30
C GLU A 25 0.22 -10.66 6.56
N THR A 26 -0.97 -10.08 6.43
CA THR A 26 -2.13 -10.71 5.77
C THR A 26 -2.85 -9.73 4.88
N ASN A 27 -3.77 -10.25 4.04
CA ASN A 27 -4.64 -9.42 3.21
C ASN A 27 -5.50 -8.49 4.06
N GLN A 28 -6.03 -9.00 5.19
CA GLN A 28 -6.83 -8.21 6.10
C GLN A 28 -6.05 -7.04 6.68
N ASP A 29 -4.78 -7.27 7.03
CA ASP A 29 -3.93 -6.21 7.55
C ASP A 29 -3.70 -5.13 6.51
N ALA A 30 -3.47 -5.50 5.25
CA ALA A 30 -3.30 -4.56 4.17
C ALA A 30 -4.54 -3.68 3.99
N GLU A 31 -5.73 -4.30 3.98
CA GLU A 31 -6.99 -3.57 3.86
C GLU A 31 -7.22 -2.64 5.05
N ARG A 32 -6.90 -3.08 6.26
CA ARG A 32 -7.03 -2.28 7.48
C ARG A 32 -6.09 -1.07 7.46
N ILE A 33 -4.86 -1.26 7.01
CA ILE A 33 -3.88 -0.17 6.91
C ILE A 33 -4.40 0.91 5.96
N VAL A 34 -4.89 0.53 4.79
CA VAL A 34 -5.44 1.49 3.83
C VAL A 34 -6.66 2.18 4.41
N ALA A 35 -7.55 1.44 5.08
CA ALA A 35 -8.72 2.02 5.72
C ALA A 35 -8.34 3.03 6.80
N ASN A 36 -7.30 2.75 7.58
CA ASN A 36 -6.80 3.66 8.61
C ASN A 36 -6.23 4.95 8.00
N TRP A 37 -5.50 4.84 6.89
CA TRP A 37 -5.00 6.03 6.20
C TRP A 37 -6.14 6.91 5.71
N ASN A 38 -7.20 6.30 5.17
CA ASN A 38 -8.38 7.07 4.73
C ASN A 38 -9.12 7.70 5.91
N ALA A 39 -9.18 7.01 7.03
CA ALA A 39 -9.83 7.53 8.24
C ALA A 39 -9.07 8.71 8.86
N GLU A 40 -7.74 8.75 8.71
CA GLU A 40 -6.93 9.87 9.17
C GLU A 40 -7.17 11.15 8.37
N GLY A 41 -7.74 11.04 7.18
CA GLY A 41 -8.22 12.17 6.41
C GLY A 41 -7.16 13.04 5.74
N ARG A 42 -5.93 12.57 5.61
CA ARG A 42 -4.87 13.35 4.96
C ARG A 42 -5.06 13.37 3.45
N LEU A 43 -4.89 12.22 2.82
CA LEU A 43 -5.06 12.05 1.38
C LEU A 43 -5.82 10.75 1.14
N PRO A 44 -6.81 10.74 0.23
CA PRO A 44 -7.50 9.50 -0.10
C PRO A 44 -6.54 8.49 -0.70
N VAL A 45 -6.71 7.22 -0.34
CA VAL A 45 -5.86 6.12 -0.81
C VAL A 45 -6.76 5.02 -1.37
N THR A 46 -6.42 4.53 -2.56
CA THR A 46 -7.12 3.41 -3.20
C THR A 46 -6.21 2.19 -3.24
N LEU A 47 -6.66 1.09 -2.66
CA LEU A 47 -5.92 -0.17 -2.75
C LEU A 47 -6.08 -0.75 -4.15
N LEU A 48 -4.95 -0.99 -4.82
CA LEU A 48 -4.95 -1.48 -6.20
C LEU A 48 -4.79 -3.00 -6.28
N SER A 49 -3.86 -3.55 -5.51
CA SER A 49 -3.59 -4.99 -5.56
C SER A 49 -2.94 -5.48 -4.28
N ILE A 50 -3.13 -6.76 -3.99
CA ILE A 50 -2.47 -7.46 -2.88
C ILE A 50 -1.89 -8.74 -3.46
N THR A 51 -0.59 -8.96 -3.27
CA THR A 51 0.11 -10.13 -3.81
C THR A 51 0.84 -10.85 -2.69
N PRO A 52 0.65 -12.16 -2.53
CA PRO A 52 1.45 -12.93 -1.55
C PRO A 52 2.91 -12.97 -1.96
N ILE A 53 3.81 -12.89 -0.97
CA ILE A 53 5.25 -12.95 -1.20
C ILE A 53 5.89 -13.90 -0.22
N SER A 54 7.07 -14.45 -0.59
CA SER A 54 7.86 -15.29 0.29
C SER A 54 8.66 -14.45 1.28
N ASN A 55 9.10 -15.07 2.37
CA ASN A 55 9.98 -14.42 3.33
C ASN A 55 11.30 -13.98 2.69
N ALA A 56 11.82 -14.77 1.76
CA ALA A 56 13.06 -14.43 1.05
C ALA A 56 12.85 -13.17 0.18
N GLU A 57 11.73 -13.08 -0.51
CA GLU A 57 11.41 -11.91 -1.32
C GLU A 57 11.24 -10.67 -0.44
N PHE A 58 10.54 -10.79 0.68
CA PHE A 58 10.37 -9.72 1.63
C PHE A 58 11.73 -9.20 2.14
N ALA A 59 12.59 -10.12 2.56
CA ALA A 59 13.91 -9.75 3.07
C ALA A 59 14.75 -9.02 2.01
N ARG A 60 14.71 -9.51 0.76
CA ARG A 60 15.45 -8.89 -0.33
C ARG A 60 14.98 -7.48 -0.65
N ASP A 61 13.66 -7.28 -0.70
CA ASP A 61 13.08 -6.02 -1.15
C ASP A 61 12.99 -4.97 -0.03
N TYR A 62 12.84 -5.41 1.21
CA TYR A 62 12.57 -4.53 2.34
C TYR A 62 13.81 -4.20 3.16
N ILE A 63 14.69 -5.18 3.37
CA ILE A 63 15.87 -5.01 4.22
C ILE A 63 17.01 -4.34 3.45
N TYR A 64 17.03 -4.50 2.16
CA TYR A 64 17.92 -3.76 1.29
C TYR A 64 17.31 -2.41 0.94
#